data_53cccac9c9a3a2612b80a04f305248aa
#
_entry.id   53cccac9c9a3a2612b80a04f305248aa
#
_cell.length_a   1.000
_cell.length_b   1.000
_cell.length_c   1.000
_cell.angle_alpha   90.00
_cell.angle_beta   90.00
_cell.angle_gamma   90.00
#
_symmetry.space_group_name_H-M   'P 1'
#
loop_
_entity.id
_entity.type
_entity.pdbx_description
1 polymer ?
#
loop_
_entity_poly.entity_id
_entity_poly.type
_entity_poly.pdbx_seq_one_letter_code
_entity_poly.pdbx_strand_id
1 'polypeptide(L)'
;MVADMSKVRVETLTLSYKATANVASGGTIDFTKGDPQIVVTSPNGESRTYTLEMTEFTETLTGTYTISNLWVYGGTGAAYDCTKLYKPADKSWCWNGEGRGPAAEMDNYLVFTLGEILADGNTTGTCMNWAGEDAKNWDCVFAGASNPDTGKPVDLTQFYRQIPKGESTWLRNYSDGTITFTDADGNKTSCTLVPKGTYQMPNVPPIPLTLESEAFKFNLKGTEDWNNTYNDYGVFARNPVTYYIEIVKQPAGFEVPEASKTIEEPVDPEPEPEPDPEETSLAGTYSVGRLTVYGGSADPAFVNPVDKSWVWDDSIWKESDNILAMTATGTDDAGRETGECEYLPGEDGGYWNYILKADYNKEGTGALDLTKYYGLLPHGKSAYVYDAEAGTVVFTSGIVSITAKLLREGDYSYGSSTLSVPGIAFDFALPGQTTQGAYPWTDYDRFAVGPRNYVMLFNKQAEAGE
;
A
#
# COMPACT_ATOMS: atom_id res chain seq x y z
N MET A 1 -37.10 1.91 4.10
CA MET A 1 -37.86 0.80 3.51
C MET A 1 -38.60 0.08 4.61
N VAL A 2 -39.80 -0.48 4.35
CA VAL A 2 -40.63 -1.10 5.38
C VAL A 2 -40.81 -2.57 5.02
N ALA A 3 -40.37 -3.47 5.90
CA ALA A 3 -40.51 -4.91 5.70
C ALA A 3 -41.92 -5.45 6.02
N ASP A 4 -42.68 -4.79 6.88
CA ASP A 4 -44.03 -5.17 7.28
C ASP A 4 -45.02 -4.03 6.98
N MET A 5 -45.73 -4.17 5.89
CA MET A 5 -46.75 -3.20 5.41
C MET A 5 -47.94 -3.08 6.35
N SER A 6 -48.17 -4.03 7.27
CA SER A 6 -49.25 -3.96 8.24
C SER A 6 -48.96 -3.07 9.45
N LYS A 7 -47.69 -2.71 9.66
CA LYS A 7 -47.18 -1.96 10.84
C LYS A 7 -46.13 -0.93 10.50
N VAL A 8 -46.40 -0.11 9.48
CA VAL A 8 -45.47 0.96 9.08
C VAL A 8 -45.40 2.02 10.18
N ARG A 9 -44.24 2.19 10.79
CA ARG A 9 -44.02 3.13 11.88
C ARG A 9 -43.94 4.55 11.34
N VAL A 10 -44.67 5.46 12.00
CA VAL A 10 -44.57 6.91 11.77
C VAL A 10 -43.43 7.45 12.64
N GLU A 11 -42.29 7.72 12.06
CA GLU A 11 -41.15 8.23 12.81
C GLU A 11 -41.43 9.61 13.38
N THR A 12 -41.87 10.52 12.54
CA THR A 12 -42.14 11.90 12.92
C THR A 12 -43.37 12.44 12.19
N LEU A 13 -44.32 13.00 12.90
CA LEU A 13 -45.42 13.78 12.38
C LEU A 13 -45.44 15.16 13.04
N THR A 14 -45.11 16.19 12.27
CA THR A 14 -45.15 17.57 12.74
C THR A 14 -46.43 18.23 12.31
N LEU A 15 -47.20 18.72 13.26
CA LEU A 15 -48.46 19.39 13.05
C LEU A 15 -48.36 20.90 13.36
N SER A 16 -49.26 21.68 12.78
CA SER A 16 -49.45 23.08 13.17
C SER A 16 -49.82 23.20 14.65
N TYR A 17 -49.61 24.37 15.24
CA TYR A 17 -49.92 24.64 16.65
C TYR A 17 -51.32 24.20 17.05
N LYS A 18 -51.41 23.35 18.08
CA LYS A 18 -52.66 22.74 18.60
C LYS A 18 -53.51 21.93 17.60
N ALA A 19 -53.00 21.62 16.41
CA ALA A 19 -53.65 20.65 15.55
C ALA A 19 -53.49 19.22 16.08
N THR A 20 -54.46 18.36 15.77
CA THR A 20 -54.43 16.92 16.12
C THR A 20 -54.50 16.07 14.87
N ALA A 21 -54.05 14.83 14.93
CA ALA A 21 -54.18 13.84 13.85
C ALA A 21 -54.64 12.49 14.41
N ASN A 22 -55.23 11.66 13.54
CA ASN A 22 -55.64 10.29 13.88
C ASN A 22 -54.48 9.31 14.09
N VAL A 23 -53.24 9.75 13.81
CA VAL A 23 -52.01 9.04 14.10
C VAL A 23 -50.99 10.00 14.70
N ALA A 24 -50.10 9.50 15.55
CA ALA A 24 -49.07 10.31 16.18
C ALA A 24 -47.67 9.80 15.81
N SER A 25 -46.63 10.61 16.04
CA SER A 25 -45.23 10.15 16.00
C SER A 25 -45.06 8.93 16.88
N GLY A 26 -44.36 7.89 16.39
CA GLY A 26 -44.22 6.59 17.04
C GLY A 26 -45.38 5.61 16.85
N GLY A 27 -46.51 6.08 16.29
CA GLY A 27 -47.66 5.22 15.91
C GLY A 27 -47.38 4.38 14.68
N THR A 28 -48.33 3.49 14.35
CA THR A 28 -48.24 2.62 13.17
C THR A 28 -49.41 2.81 12.23
N ILE A 29 -49.14 2.63 10.93
CA ILE A 29 -50.13 2.71 9.85
C ILE A 29 -50.12 1.39 9.09
N ASP A 30 -51.30 0.86 8.73
CA ASP A 30 -51.49 -0.37 7.98
C ASP A 30 -51.79 -0.07 6.51
N PHE A 31 -50.84 -0.41 5.64
CA PHE A 31 -50.95 -0.24 4.18
C PHE A 31 -51.50 -1.49 3.48
N THR A 32 -51.74 -2.59 4.19
CA THR A 32 -52.25 -3.83 3.56
C THR A 32 -53.73 -3.73 3.16
N LYS A 33 -54.43 -2.69 3.65
CA LYS A 33 -55.84 -2.45 3.38
C LYS A 33 -56.09 -1.36 2.34
N GLY A 34 -55.10 -0.98 1.59
CA GLY A 34 -55.11 0.11 0.61
C GLY A 34 -54.45 1.39 1.13
N ASP A 35 -54.60 2.50 0.44
CA ASP A 35 -53.96 3.78 0.78
C ASP A 35 -54.59 4.37 2.05
N PRO A 36 -53.88 4.34 3.18
CA PRO A 36 -54.41 4.86 4.43
C PRO A 36 -54.49 6.37 4.44
N GLN A 37 -55.36 6.90 5.29
CA GLN A 37 -55.62 8.35 5.39
C GLN A 37 -55.19 8.90 6.74
N ILE A 38 -54.46 10.00 6.68
CA ILE A 38 -54.19 10.85 7.86
C ILE A 38 -55.18 11.99 7.84
N VAL A 39 -56.02 12.07 8.89
CA VAL A 39 -56.95 13.17 9.10
C VAL A 39 -56.36 14.13 10.12
N VAL A 40 -56.04 15.33 9.69
CA VAL A 40 -55.51 16.41 10.55
C VAL A 40 -56.65 17.37 10.87
N THR A 41 -56.91 17.63 12.14
CA THR A 41 -57.94 18.54 12.62
C THR A 41 -57.30 19.76 13.28
N SER A 42 -57.72 20.94 12.81
CA SER A 42 -57.26 22.21 13.36
C SER A 42 -57.92 22.50 14.71
N PRO A 43 -57.40 23.46 15.51
CA PRO A 43 -58.05 23.87 16.77
C PRO A 43 -59.48 24.39 16.62
N ASN A 44 -59.84 24.83 15.41
CA ASN A 44 -61.14 25.32 15.10
C ASN A 44 -62.15 24.22 14.67
N GLY A 45 -61.69 22.94 14.68
CA GLY A 45 -62.51 21.81 14.30
C GLY A 45 -62.56 21.51 12.79
N GLU A 46 -61.84 22.26 11.95
CA GLU A 46 -61.75 21.97 10.53
C GLU A 46 -60.77 20.82 10.28
N SER A 47 -61.18 19.86 9.45
CA SER A 47 -60.36 18.67 9.16
C SER A 47 -59.90 18.67 7.72
N ARG A 48 -58.67 18.19 7.51
CA ARG A 48 -58.07 17.91 6.21
C ARG A 48 -57.57 16.46 6.16
N THR A 49 -57.95 15.78 5.10
CA THR A 49 -57.52 14.39 4.88
C THR A 49 -56.36 14.35 3.89
N TYR A 50 -55.34 13.61 4.25
CA TYR A 50 -54.17 13.31 3.41
C TYR A 50 -54.16 11.80 3.15
N THR A 51 -54.16 11.40 1.88
CA THR A 51 -53.99 10.02 1.47
C THR A 51 -52.50 9.74 1.38
N LEU A 52 -52.06 8.65 1.98
CA LEU A 52 -50.68 8.20 1.91
C LEU A 52 -50.58 7.13 0.81
N GLU A 53 -49.81 7.43 -0.21
CA GLU A 53 -49.46 6.47 -1.26
C GLU A 53 -48.09 5.88 -0.97
N MET A 54 -47.95 4.56 -1.09
CA MET A 54 -46.69 3.87 -0.98
C MET A 54 -46.35 3.23 -2.32
N THR A 55 -45.17 3.58 -2.83
CA THR A 55 -44.64 2.95 -4.04
C THR A 55 -43.81 1.74 -3.68
N GLU A 56 -43.97 0.69 -4.45
CA GLU A 56 -43.09 -0.50 -4.31
C GLU A 56 -41.64 -0.10 -4.54
N PHE A 57 -40.80 -0.49 -3.60
CA PHE A 57 -39.38 -0.22 -3.72
C PHE A 57 -38.73 -1.28 -4.63
N THR A 58 -38.01 -0.82 -5.61
CA THR A 58 -37.16 -1.66 -6.46
C THR A 58 -35.69 -1.25 -6.25
N GLU A 59 -34.84 -2.20 -5.86
CA GLU A 59 -33.40 -1.96 -5.81
C GLU A 59 -32.87 -1.69 -7.22
N THR A 60 -32.33 -0.48 -7.43
CA THR A 60 -31.90 -0.03 -8.75
C THR A 60 -30.49 -0.50 -9.11
N LEU A 61 -29.71 -0.91 -8.11
CA LEU A 61 -28.33 -1.37 -8.32
C LEU A 61 -28.27 -2.76 -8.96
N THR A 62 -29.31 -3.60 -8.79
CA THR A 62 -29.33 -4.95 -9.38
C THR A 62 -29.29 -4.92 -10.90
N GLY A 63 -28.55 -5.87 -11.48
CA GLY A 63 -28.39 -6.03 -12.92
C GLY A 63 -26.94 -6.17 -13.35
N THR A 64 -26.74 -6.23 -14.64
CA THR A 64 -25.41 -6.34 -15.26
C THR A 64 -24.96 -4.98 -15.78
N TYR A 65 -23.70 -4.67 -15.56
CA TYR A 65 -23.05 -3.43 -16.01
C TYR A 65 -21.77 -3.74 -16.74
N THR A 66 -21.42 -2.91 -17.72
CA THR A 66 -20.08 -2.83 -18.31
C THR A 66 -19.37 -1.58 -17.81
N ILE A 67 -18.05 -1.60 -17.78
CA ILE A 67 -17.23 -0.43 -17.45
C ILE A 67 -16.97 0.33 -18.75
N SER A 68 -17.28 1.62 -18.80
CA SER A 68 -17.13 2.45 -20.00
C SER A 68 -15.95 3.40 -19.94
N ASN A 69 -15.62 3.90 -18.76
CA ASN A 69 -14.47 4.79 -18.53
C ASN A 69 -13.99 4.70 -17.07
N LEU A 70 -12.72 5.05 -16.90
CA LEU A 70 -12.11 5.30 -15.60
C LEU A 70 -11.61 6.75 -15.55
N TRP A 71 -11.83 7.44 -14.41
CA TRP A 71 -11.39 8.81 -14.24
C TRP A 71 -10.70 8.99 -12.90
N VAL A 72 -9.58 9.69 -12.89
CA VAL A 72 -8.86 10.06 -11.68
C VAL A 72 -8.75 11.57 -11.60
N TYR A 73 -9.24 12.12 -10.50
CA TYR A 73 -9.00 13.50 -10.12
C TYR A 73 -7.97 13.50 -9.00
N GLY A 74 -6.86 14.21 -9.19
CA GLY A 74 -5.75 14.17 -8.26
C GLY A 74 -4.78 15.34 -8.44
N GLY A 75 -3.82 15.44 -7.54
CA GLY A 75 -2.84 16.52 -7.44
C GLY A 75 -2.98 17.30 -6.15
N THR A 76 -2.18 18.35 -5.95
CA THR A 76 -2.06 19.09 -4.67
C THR A 76 -3.14 20.14 -4.39
N GLY A 77 -4.30 20.01 -4.95
CA GLY A 77 -5.40 20.92 -4.69
C GLY A 77 -5.63 21.95 -5.80
N ALA A 78 -6.72 22.70 -5.65
CA ALA A 78 -7.26 23.56 -6.67
C ALA A 78 -6.44 24.83 -6.92
N ALA A 79 -5.66 25.28 -5.93
CA ALA A 79 -4.79 26.45 -6.08
C ALA A 79 -3.62 26.14 -7.03
N TYR A 80 -3.24 27.08 -7.83
CA TYR A 80 -2.07 27.00 -8.73
C TYR A 80 -2.19 26.01 -9.90
N ASP A 81 -3.40 25.56 -10.26
CA ASP A 81 -3.62 24.60 -11.37
C ASP A 81 -2.83 23.28 -11.20
N CYS A 82 -2.63 22.85 -9.96
CA CYS A 82 -1.87 21.64 -9.62
C CYS A 82 -2.70 20.37 -9.58
N THR A 83 -4.02 20.47 -9.75
CA THR A 83 -4.93 19.32 -9.79
C THR A 83 -5.38 19.07 -11.22
N LYS A 84 -5.40 17.81 -11.61
CA LYS A 84 -5.79 17.37 -12.95
C LYS A 84 -6.88 16.31 -12.88
N LEU A 85 -7.60 16.18 -13.97
CA LEU A 85 -8.56 15.12 -14.22
C LEU A 85 -8.06 14.32 -15.42
N TYR A 86 -7.76 13.05 -15.22
CA TYR A 86 -7.22 12.16 -16.24
C TYR A 86 -8.04 10.88 -16.37
N LYS A 87 -8.06 10.34 -17.59
CA LYS A 87 -8.38 8.93 -17.81
C LYS A 87 -7.09 8.13 -17.71
N PRO A 88 -6.99 7.17 -16.79
CA PRO A 88 -5.79 6.33 -16.70
C PRO A 88 -5.44 5.61 -18.01
N ALA A 89 -6.44 5.18 -18.78
CA ALA A 89 -6.23 4.53 -20.07
C ALA A 89 -5.56 5.43 -21.13
N ASP A 90 -5.79 6.75 -21.08
CA ASP A 90 -5.15 7.71 -21.99
C ASP A 90 -3.67 7.96 -21.63
N LYS A 91 -3.20 7.40 -20.53
CA LYS A 91 -1.84 7.52 -19.98
C LYS A 91 -1.16 6.16 -19.90
N SER A 92 -1.27 5.36 -20.95
CA SER A 92 -0.80 3.96 -20.98
C SER A 92 0.68 3.79 -20.59
N TRP A 93 1.54 4.78 -20.90
CA TRP A 93 2.96 4.78 -20.53
C TRP A 93 3.21 4.92 -19.02
N CYS A 94 2.19 5.31 -18.24
CA CYS A 94 2.29 5.40 -16.78
C CYS A 94 2.12 4.04 -16.08
N TRP A 95 1.75 2.99 -16.81
CA TRP A 95 1.37 1.73 -16.21
C TRP A 95 2.26 0.59 -16.67
N ASN A 96 2.60 -0.30 -15.75
CA ASN A 96 3.27 -1.56 -16.06
C ASN A 96 2.28 -2.60 -16.56
N GLY A 97 2.82 -3.62 -17.21
CA GLY A 97 2.08 -4.80 -17.61
C GLY A 97 1.75 -4.83 -19.10
N GLU A 98 2.10 -5.91 -19.76
CA GLU A 98 1.73 -6.19 -21.13
C GLU A 98 0.23 -6.49 -21.23
N GLY A 99 -0.57 -5.47 -21.58
CA GLY A 99 -2.03 -5.57 -21.66
C GLY A 99 -2.74 -5.60 -20.30
N ARG A 100 -2.07 -5.29 -19.21
CA ARG A 100 -2.65 -5.20 -17.85
C ARG A 100 -2.75 -3.77 -17.34
N GLY A 101 -2.78 -2.82 -18.23
CA GLY A 101 -3.09 -1.43 -17.90
C GLY A 101 -4.59 -1.21 -17.65
N PRO A 102 -5.01 0.04 -17.42
CA PRO A 102 -6.42 0.38 -17.12
C PRO A 102 -7.42 -0.05 -18.19
N ALA A 103 -6.98 -0.25 -19.42
CA ALA A 103 -7.84 -0.73 -20.52
C ALA A 103 -8.36 -2.15 -20.27
N ALA A 104 -7.66 -2.98 -19.51
CA ALA A 104 -8.10 -4.32 -19.13
C ALA A 104 -9.41 -4.33 -18.31
N GLU A 105 -9.82 -3.19 -17.71
CA GLU A 105 -11.10 -3.10 -17.00
C GLU A 105 -12.28 -2.80 -17.94
N MET A 106 -12.05 -2.48 -19.23
CA MET A 106 -13.11 -1.99 -20.13
C MET A 106 -14.00 -3.08 -20.70
N ASP A 107 -13.58 -4.34 -20.69
CA ASP A 107 -14.38 -5.49 -21.10
C ASP A 107 -14.95 -6.27 -19.90
N ASN A 108 -14.71 -5.78 -18.68
CA ASN A 108 -15.23 -6.38 -17.46
C ASN A 108 -16.74 -6.21 -17.33
N TYR A 109 -17.36 -7.20 -16.69
CA TYR A 109 -18.78 -7.18 -16.36
C TYR A 109 -18.98 -7.20 -14.85
N LEU A 110 -19.77 -6.27 -14.34
CA LEU A 110 -20.21 -6.23 -12.96
C LEU A 110 -21.65 -6.73 -12.86
N VAL A 111 -21.88 -7.84 -12.16
CA VAL A 111 -23.20 -8.43 -12.02
C VAL A 111 -23.67 -8.28 -10.57
N PHE A 112 -24.65 -7.42 -10.34
CA PHE A 112 -25.23 -7.19 -9.02
C PHE A 112 -26.49 -8.02 -8.82
N THR A 113 -26.53 -8.84 -7.78
CA THR A 113 -27.73 -9.57 -7.35
C THR A 113 -28.23 -9.04 -6.01
N LEU A 114 -29.56 -8.99 -5.83
CA LEU A 114 -30.17 -8.64 -4.56
C LEU A 114 -30.13 -9.86 -3.64
N GLY A 115 -29.61 -9.70 -2.43
CA GLY A 115 -29.69 -10.66 -1.34
C GLY A 115 -30.94 -10.37 -0.50
N GLU A 116 -30.83 -9.44 0.42
CA GLU A 116 -31.93 -9.10 1.34
C GLU A 116 -32.10 -7.59 1.54
N ILE A 117 -33.27 -7.26 2.01
CA ILE A 117 -33.62 -5.92 2.49
C ILE A 117 -33.57 -5.97 4.00
N LEU A 118 -32.66 -5.19 4.59
CA LEU A 118 -32.45 -5.17 6.04
C LEU A 118 -33.57 -4.40 6.77
N ALA A 119 -33.69 -4.64 8.08
CA ALA A 119 -34.72 -4.03 8.92
C ALA A 119 -34.65 -2.50 8.97
N ASP A 120 -33.46 -1.93 8.74
CA ASP A 120 -33.22 -0.46 8.65
C ASP A 120 -33.51 0.12 7.27
N GLY A 121 -33.94 -0.72 6.31
CA GLY A 121 -34.25 -0.34 4.95
C GLY A 121 -33.07 -0.33 3.99
N ASN A 122 -31.87 -0.67 4.44
CA ASN A 122 -30.70 -0.88 3.60
C ASN A 122 -30.84 -2.18 2.80
N THR A 123 -30.07 -2.31 1.73
CA THR A 123 -30.07 -3.51 0.89
C THR A 123 -28.69 -4.11 0.82
N THR A 124 -28.65 -5.43 0.69
CA THR A 124 -27.41 -6.19 0.50
C THR A 124 -27.53 -7.14 -0.69
N GLY A 125 -26.39 -7.64 -1.15
CA GLY A 125 -26.35 -8.64 -2.20
C GLY A 125 -24.93 -9.04 -2.55
N THR A 126 -24.77 -9.70 -3.70
CA THR A 126 -23.47 -10.06 -4.23
C THR A 126 -23.17 -9.25 -5.48
N CYS A 127 -21.89 -8.97 -5.71
CA CYS A 127 -21.35 -8.40 -6.92
C CYS A 127 -20.30 -9.37 -7.47
N MET A 128 -20.53 -9.87 -8.68
CA MET A 128 -19.52 -10.62 -9.43
C MET A 128 -18.85 -9.66 -10.39
N ASN A 129 -17.54 -9.50 -10.27
CA ASN A 129 -16.69 -8.78 -11.21
C ASN A 129 -15.97 -9.78 -12.10
N TRP A 130 -16.50 -9.98 -13.31
CA TRP A 130 -15.91 -10.83 -14.35
C TRP A 130 -14.80 -10.07 -15.06
N ALA A 131 -13.66 -10.71 -15.30
CA ALA A 131 -12.49 -10.13 -15.94
C ALA A 131 -12.57 -10.01 -17.48
N GLY A 132 -13.74 -10.24 -18.07
CA GLY A 132 -13.97 -10.08 -19.49
C GLY A 132 -13.37 -11.20 -20.36
N GLU A 133 -13.30 -10.95 -21.67
CA GLU A 133 -12.79 -11.94 -22.64
C GLU A 133 -11.27 -12.13 -22.52
N ASP A 134 -10.54 -11.10 -22.10
CA ASP A 134 -9.09 -11.16 -21.94
C ASP A 134 -8.66 -11.85 -20.62
N ALA A 135 -9.62 -12.18 -19.75
CA ALA A 135 -9.42 -12.79 -18.44
C ALA A 135 -8.44 -11.99 -17.54
N LYS A 136 -8.40 -10.67 -17.69
CA LYS A 136 -7.45 -9.81 -16.98
C LYS A 136 -8.15 -8.71 -16.22
N ASN A 137 -7.50 -8.28 -15.15
CA ASN A 137 -7.81 -7.03 -14.47
C ASN A 137 -6.58 -6.11 -14.51
N TRP A 138 -6.80 -4.84 -14.31
CA TRP A 138 -5.71 -3.88 -14.19
C TRP A 138 -4.82 -4.18 -12.98
N ASP A 139 -3.50 -4.29 -13.18
CA ASP A 139 -2.53 -4.56 -12.10
C ASP A 139 -2.37 -3.43 -11.10
N CYS A 140 -2.82 -2.21 -11.47
CA CYS A 140 -2.66 -0.99 -10.65
C CYS A 140 -1.20 -0.64 -10.34
N VAL A 141 -0.24 -1.12 -11.12
CA VAL A 141 1.19 -0.82 -10.93
C VAL A 141 1.60 0.36 -11.80
N PHE A 142 2.03 1.45 -11.15
CA PHE A 142 2.58 2.62 -11.84
C PHE A 142 4.01 2.34 -12.31
N ALA A 143 4.29 2.59 -13.58
CA ALA A 143 5.56 2.24 -14.21
C ALA A 143 6.74 3.05 -13.63
N GLY A 144 7.85 2.38 -13.38
CA GLY A 144 9.06 3.03 -12.85
C GLY A 144 9.59 4.13 -13.75
N ALA A 145 9.52 3.97 -15.09
CA ALA A 145 9.92 4.99 -16.04
C ALA A 145 9.14 6.31 -15.90
N SER A 146 7.93 6.27 -15.34
CA SER A 146 7.08 7.43 -15.08
C SER A 146 7.12 7.91 -13.62
N ASN A 147 7.88 7.22 -12.76
CA ASN A 147 8.10 7.60 -11.37
C ASN A 147 9.36 8.49 -11.24
N PRO A 148 9.21 9.81 -11.07
CA PRO A 148 10.34 10.73 -11.03
C PRO A 148 11.16 10.68 -9.74
N ASP A 149 10.62 10.02 -8.68
CA ASP A 149 11.28 10.01 -7.37
C ASP A 149 12.32 8.91 -7.27
N THR A 150 11.98 7.72 -7.72
CA THR A 150 12.83 6.53 -7.53
C THR A 150 13.17 5.81 -8.82
N GLY A 151 12.43 6.09 -9.92
CA GLY A 151 12.55 5.34 -11.17
C GLY A 151 12.04 3.88 -11.07
N LYS A 152 11.39 3.52 -9.96
CA LYS A 152 10.90 2.15 -9.71
C LYS A 152 9.39 2.07 -9.83
N PRO A 153 8.84 0.90 -10.18
CA PRO A 153 7.40 0.67 -10.16
C PRO A 153 6.80 0.90 -8.76
N VAL A 154 5.53 1.32 -8.73
CA VAL A 154 4.79 1.55 -7.48
C VAL A 154 3.45 0.81 -7.56
N ASP A 155 3.17 -0.04 -6.60
CA ASP A 155 1.87 -0.67 -6.44
C ASP A 155 0.84 0.35 -5.92
N LEU A 156 -0.19 0.60 -6.71
CA LEU A 156 -1.29 1.51 -6.40
C LEU A 156 -2.62 0.78 -6.21
N THR A 157 -2.59 -0.51 -5.94
CA THR A 157 -3.78 -1.34 -5.71
C THR A 157 -4.70 -0.72 -4.64
N GLN A 158 -4.14 -0.16 -3.58
CA GLN A 158 -4.90 0.55 -2.53
C GLN A 158 -5.78 1.70 -3.04
N PHE A 159 -5.46 2.30 -4.19
CA PHE A 159 -6.22 3.40 -4.78
C PHE A 159 -7.19 2.96 -5.86
N TYR A 160 -6.86 1.92 -6.63
CA TYR A 160 -7.59 1.61 -7.86
C TYR A 160 -8.34 0.29 -7.84
N ARG A 161 -7.96 -0.67 -6.99
CA ARG A 161 -8.74 -1.91 -6.80
C ARG A 161 -9.86 -1.69 -5.79
N GLN A 162 -10.83 -0.82 -6.17
CA GLN A 162 -11.93 -0.44 -5.30
C GLN A 162 -13.13 -1.38 -5.40
N ILE A 163 -13.33 -2.02 -6.56
CA ILE A 163 -14.27 -3.13 -6.72
C ILE A 163 -13.45 -4.41 -6.70
N PRO A 164 -13.72 -5.34 -5.78
CA PRO A 164 -12.98 -6.60 -5.69
C PRO A 164 -13.05 -7.41 -6.98
N LYS A 165 -11.99 -8.20 -7.27
CA LYS A 165 -11.99 -9.20 -8.33
C LYS A 165 -12.94 -10.35 -7.95
N GLY A 166 -13.62 -10.96 -8.92
CA GLY A 166 -14.50 -12.08 -8.68
C GLY A 166 -15.71 -11.71 -7.81
N GLU A 167 -16.11 -12.62 -6.93
CA GLU A 167 -17.29 -12.42 -6.08
C GLU A 167 -16.98 -11.59 -4.83
N SER A 168 -17.84 -10.62 -4.55
CA SER A 168 -17.84 -9.82 -3.34
C SER A 168 -19.28 -9.61 -2.86
N THR A 169 -19.44 -9.18 -1.62
CA THR A 169 -20.75 -8.72 -1.13
C THR A 169 -20.84 -7.20 -1.19
N TRP A 170 -22.05 -6.69 -1.35
CA TRP A 170 -22.30 -5.25 -1.26
C TRP A 170 -23.40 -4.93 -0.25
N LEU A 171 -23.29 -3.74 0.34
CA LEU A 171 -24.31 -3.12 1.18
C LEU A 171 -24.56 -1.69 0.68
N ARG A 172 -25.83 -1.37 0.38
CA ARG A 172 -26.24 -0.02 0.03
C ARG A 172 -26.97 0.62 1.22
N ASN A 173 -26.40 1.71 1.71
CA ASN A 173 -26.99 2.51 2.76
C ASN A 173 -27.74 3.69 2.14
N TYR A 174 -29.06 3.70 2.29
CA TYR A 174 -29.91 4.74 1.70
C TYR A 174 -29.92 6.04 2.50
N SER A 175 -29.50 6.03 3.77
CA SER A 175 -29.48 7.23 4.61
C SER A 175 -28.35 8.19 4.24
N ASP A 176 -27.21 7.67 3.82
CA ASP A 176 -26.03 8.44 3.41
C ASP A 176 -25.64 8.27 1.93
N GLY A 177 -26.37 7.39 1.21
CA GLY A 177 -26.16 7.14 -0.21
C GLY A 177 -24.91 6.33 -0.54
N THR A 178 -24.30 5.65 0.45
CA THR A 178 -23.08 4.86 0.23
C THR A 178 -23.36 3.43 -0.23
N ILE A 179 -22.45 2.90 -1.02
CA ILE A 179 -22.36 1.48 -1.38
C ILE A 179 -21.02 0.98 -0.88
N THR A 180 -21.03 -0.06 -0.05
CA THR A 180 -19.82 -0.68 0.50
C THR A 180 -19.65 -2.08 -0.09
N PHE A 181 -18.53 -2.35 -0.73
CA PHE A 181 -18.10 -3.66 -1.16
C PHE A 181 -17.28 -4.33 -0.05
N THR A 182 -17.44 -5.64 0.09
CA THR A 182 -16.63 -6.45 1.02
C THR A 182 -16.11 -7.66 0.26
N ASP A 183 -14.79 -7.82 0.20
CA ASP A 183 -14.15 -8.96 -0.45
C ASP A 183 -14.19 -10.22 0.42
N ALA A 184 -13.61 -11.33 -0.08
CA ALA A 184 -13.56 -12.60 0.63
C ALA A 184 -12.73 -12.54 1.93
N ASP A 185 -11.75 -11.65 2.00
CA ASP A 185 -10.89 -11.43 3.17
C ASP A 185 -11.50 -10.48 4.20
N GLY A 186 -12.65 -9.89 3.88
CA GLY A 186 -13.35 -8.93 4.75
C GLY A 186 -12.88 -7.48 4.60
N ASN A 187 -12.02 -7.16 3.63
CA ASN A 187 -11.64 -5.79 3.34
C ASN A 187 -12.81 -5.04 2.74
N LYS A 188 -12.92 -3.76 3.07
CA LYS A 188 -14.06 -2.93 2.68
C LYS A 188 -13.62 -1.70 1.90
N THR A 189 -14.33 -1.45 0.80
CA THR A 189 -14.25 -0.21 0.05
C THR A 189 -15.63 0.42 -0.03
N SER A 190 -15.71 1.75 -0.05
CA SER A 190 -17.00 2.45 -0.07
C SER A 190 -17.01 3.54 -1.13
N CYS A 191 -18.13 3.66 -1.83
CA CYS A 191 -18.37 4.64 -2.87
C CYS A 191 -19.76 5.24 -2.77
N THR A 192 -20.02 6.25 -3.60
CA THR A 192 -21.36 6.76 -3.90
C THR A 192 -21.65 6.58 -5.38
N LEU A 193 -22.91 6.33 -5.74
CA LEU A 193 -23.34 6.29 -7.12
C LEU A 193 -23.65 7.72 -7.60
N VAL A 194 -22.95 8.15 -8.65
CA VAL A 194 -23.08 9.50 -9.24
C VAL A 194 -23.83 9.38 -10.57
N PRO A 195 -24.92 10.13 -10.78
CA PRO A 195 -25.66 10.09 -12.03
C PRO A 195 -24.84 10.62 -13.23
N LYS A 196 -25.27 10.27 -14.44
CA LYS A 196 -24.84 10.93 -15.68
C LYS A 196 -24.97 12.46 -15.56
N GLY A 197 -23.96 13.20 -15.98
CA GLY A 197 -23.99 14.66 -15.91
C GLY A 197 -22.61 15.30 -16.00
N THR A 198 -22.60 16.63 -15.94
CA THR A 198 -21.35 17.40 -15.90
C THR A 198 -21.14 17.99 -14.51
N TYR A 199 -19.99 17.67 -13.93
CA TYR A 199 -19.57 18.07 -12.59
C TYR A 199 -18.35 18.99 -12.67
N GLN A 200 -18.31 20.00 -11.82
CA GLN A 200 -17.14 20.90 -11.76
C GLN A 200 -16.18 20.43 -10.69
N MET A 201 -15.03 19.89 -11.09
CA MET A 201 -13.97 19.50 -10.17
C MET A 201 -13.25 20.74 -9.64
N PRO A 202 -12.94 20.78 -8.34
CA PRO A 202 -12.20 21.90 -7.75
C PRO A 202 -10.87 22.13 -8.45
N ASN A 203 -10.70 23.31 -9.04
CA ASN A 203 -9.45 23.80 -9.61
C ASN A 203 -9.61 25.28 -9.93
N VAL A 204 -8.55 25.95 -10.36
CA VAL A 204 -8.59 27.35 -10.79
C VAL A 204 -7.99 27.45 -12.20
N PRO A 205 -8.82 27.56 -13.25
CA PRO A 205 -10.31 27.47 -13.27
C PRO A 205 -10.82 26.05 -13.00
N PRO A 206 -12.09 25.87 -12.64
CA PRO A 206 -12.70 24.55 -12.45
C PRO A 206 -12.57 23.65 -13.67
N ILE A 207 -12.33 22.35 -13.44
CA ILE A 207 -12.21 21.33 -14.50
C ILE A 207 -13.55 20.60 -14.65
N PRO A 208 -14.19 20.58 -15.83
CA PRO A 208 -15.41 19.84 -16.05
C PRO A 208 -15.11 18.32 -16.15
N LEU A 209 -15.78 17.51 -15.32
CA LEU A 209 -15.93 16.06 -15.50
C LEU A 209 -17.29 15.80 -16.14
N THR A 210 -17.34 15.28 -17.35
CA THR A 210 -18.59 14.85 -17.99
C THR A 210 -18.68 13.34 -17.95
N LEU A 211 -19.67 12.83 -17.21
CA LEU A 211 -20.04 11.43 -17.17
C LEU A 211 -21.14 11.16 -18.20
N GLU A 212 -20.90 10.24 -19.10
CA GLU A 212 -21.86 9.84 -20.13
C GLU A 212 -22.87 8.80 -19.62
N SER A 213 -22.55 8.15 -18.50
CA SER A 213 -23.39 7.21 -17.78
C SER A 213 -23.26 7.41 -16.27
N GLU A 214 -23.86 6.54 -15.46
CA GLU A 214 -23.64 6.54 -14.00
C GLU A 214 -22.20 6.12 -13.67
N ALA A 215 -21.70 6.56 -12.52
CA ALA A 215 -20.37 6.19 -12.07
C ALA A 215 -20.31 5.86 -10.57
N PHE A 216 -19.55 4.86 -10.19
CA PHE A 216 -19.09 4.69 -8.80
C PHE A 216 -17.99 5.69 -8.52
N LYS A 217 -18.20 6.54 -7.50
CA LYS A 217 -17.24 7.54 -7.04
C LYS A 217 -16.63 7.08 -5.73
N PHE A 218 -15.31 6.83 -5.74
CA PHE A 218 -14.51 6.51 -4.57
C PHE A 218 -13.70 7.73 -4.16
N ASN A 219 -13.77 8.11 -2.88
CA ASN A 219 -12.92 9.13 -2.32
C ASN A 219 -11.60 8.47 -1.87
N LEU A 220 -10.50 8.96 -2.42
CA LEU A 220 -9.17 8.45 -2.14
C LEU A 220 -8.44 9.40 -1.20
N LYS A 221 -7.47 8.87 -0.49
CA LYS A 221 -6.58 9.67 0.34
C LYS A 221 -5.14 9.44 -0.12
N GLY A 222 -4.59 10.42 -0.81
CA GLY A 222 -3.18 10.45 -1.16
C GLY A 222 -2.28 10.80 0.02
N THR A 223 -1.00 10.95 -0.25
CA THR A 223 0.03 11.24 0.76
C THR A 223 0.03 12.70 1.22
N GLU A 224 -0.66 13.59 0.50
CA GLU A 224 -0.64 15.05 0.70
C GLU A 224 0.80 15.66 0.59
N ASP A 225 1.73 14.94 -0.03
CA ASP A 225 3.08 15.40 -0.29
C ASP A 225 3.10 16.39 -1.48
N TRP A 226 3.73 17.53 -1.30
CA TRP A 226 3.79 18.60 -2.29
C TRP A 226 4.83 18.38 -3.41
N ASN A 227 5.69 17.37 -3.30
CA ASN A 227 6.67 17.05 -4.32
C ASN A 227 6.01 16.40 -5.54
N ASN A 228 6.40 16.82 -6.75
CA ASN A 228 5.97 16.22 -8.02
C ASN A 228 4.45 16.07 -8.20
N THR A 229 3.66 17.01 -7.67
CA THR A 229 2.20 16.90 -7.62
C THR A 229 1.49 17.42 -8.87
N TYR A 230 2.22 18.04 -9.80
CA TYR A 230 1.71 18.60 -11.04
C TYR A 230 2.01 17.72 -12.27
N ASN A 231 2.62 16.58 -12.10
CA ASN A 231 2.87 15.59 -13.15
C ASN A 231 1.93 14.35 -13.00
N ASP A 232 2.04 13.40 -13.93
CA ASP A 232 1.22 12.19 -13.90
C ASP A 232 1.40 11.40 -12.61
N TYR A 233 2.64 11.31 -12.09
CA TYR A 233 2.95 10.67 -10.81
C TYR A 233 2.25 11.36 -9.63
N GLY A 234 2.26 12.68 -9.60
CA GLY A 234 1.56 13.47 -8.58
C GLY A 234 0.06 13.19 -8.56
N VAL A 235 -0.55 13.09 -9.74
CA VAL A 235 -2.00 12.85 -9.88
C VAL A 235 -2.38 11.41 -9.53
N PHE A 236 -1.62 10.42 -10.02
CA PHE A 236 -2.01 9.02 -9.89
C PHE A 236 -1.48 8.34 -8.64
N ALA A 237 -0.28 8.70 -8.17
CA ALA A 237 0.40 7.99 -7.10
C ALA A 237 0.48 8.77 -5.78
N ARG A 238 0.87 10.05 -5.83
CA ARG A 238 1.04 10.82 -4.58
C ARG A 238 -0.25 11.33 -4.00
N ASN A 239 -1.09 11.96 -4.82
CA ASN A 239 -2.32 12.60 -4.38
C ASN A 239 -3.51 12.31 -5.29
N PRO A 240 -3.87 11.03 -5.54
CA PRO A 240 -5.18 10.75 -6.08
C PRO A 240 -6.24 11.13 -5.03
N VAL A 241 -7.25 11.90 -5.46
CA VAL A 241 -8.28 12.43 -4.56
C VAL A 241 -9.60 11.70 -4.76
N THR A 242 -9.97 11.47 -6.02
CA THR A 242 -11.21 10.79 -6.36
C THR A 242 -11.02 9.90 -7.58
N TYR A 243 -11.55 8.69 -7.48
CA TYR A 243 -11.58 7.72 -8.56
C TYR A 243 -13.03 7.45 -8.96
N TYR A 244 -13.32 7.51 -10.28
CA TYR A 244 -14.62 7.21 -10.83
C TYR A 244 -14.51 6.01 -11.75
N ILE A 245 -15.42 5.05 -11.58
CA ILE A 245 -15.64 3.93 -12.48
C ILE A 245 -16.98 4.19 -13.15
N GLU A 246 -16.96 4.62 -14.40
CA GLU A 246 -18.14 4.90 -15.19
C GLU A 246 -18.73 3.60 -15.72
N ILE A 247 -20.01 3.36 -15.46
CA ILE A 247 -20.68 2.08 -15.72
C ILE A 247 -21.92 2.27 -16.60
N VAL A 248 -22.17 1.29 -17.47
CA VAL A 248 -23.35 1.25 -18.35
C VAL A 248 -24.20 0.05 -18.00
N LYS A 249 -25.40 0.29 -17.48
CA LYS A 249 -26.36 -0.76 -17.16
C LYS A 249 -26.85 -1.45 -18.45
N GLN A 250 -26.75 -2.76 -18.48
CA GLN A 250 -27.23 -3.56 -19.57
C GLN A 250 -28.76 -3.76 -19.51
N PRO A 251 -29.43 -4.03 -20.63
CA PRO A 251 -30.88 -4.28 -20.65
C PRO A 251 -31.28 -5.44 -19.73
N ALA A 252 -32.51 -5.40 -19.22
CA ALA A 252 -33.04 -6.50 -18.42
C ALA A 252 -33.00 -7.82 -19.21
N GLY A 253 -32.49 -8.89 -18.58
CA GLY A 253 -32.31 -10.19 -19.23
C GLY A 253 -31.03 -10.31 -20.03
N PHE A 254 -30.15 -9.32 -20.01
CA PHE A 254 -28.79 -9.47 -20.59
C PHE A 254 -28.02 -10.53 -19.81
N GLU A 255 -27.48 -11.48 -20.54
CA GLU A 255 -26.57 -12.50 -20.00
C GLU A 255 -25.14 -12.17 -20.40
N VAL A 256 -24.22 -12.20 -19.43
CA VAL A 256 -22.78 -12.07 -19.71
C VAL A 256 -22.37 -13.17 -20.68
N PRO A 257 -21.68 -12.86 -21.80
CA PRO A 257 -21.16 -13.88 -22.71
C PRO A 257 -20.33 -14.92 -21.97
N GLU A 258 -20.45 -16.18 -22.33
CA GLU A 258 -19.75 -17.28 -21.64
C GLU A 258 -18.22 -17.12 -21.68
N ALA A 259 -17.70 -16.61 -22.81
CA ALA A 259 -16.28 -16.31 -22.96
C ALA A 259 -15.78 -15.20 -22.01
N SER A 260 -16.68 -14.31 -21.56
CA SER A 260 -16.36 -13.20 -20.65
C SER A 260 -16.59 -13.53 -19.17
N LYS A 261 -17.16 -14.70 -18.87
CA LYS A 261 -17.32 -15.19 -17.50
C LYS A 261 -16.02 -15.77 -16.95
N THR A 262 -14.99 -14.96 -16.98
CA THR A 262 -13.66 -15.31 -16.49
C THR A 262 -13.39 -14.59 -15.16
N ILE A 263 -12.66 -15.23 -14.30
CA ILE A 263 -12.03 -14.61 -13.13
C ILE A 263 -10.55 -14.68 -13.43
N GLU A 264 -9.85 -13.57 -13.32
CA GLU A 264 -8.40 -13.63 -13.35
C GLU A 264 -7.96 -14.58 -12.24
N GLU A 265 -7.52 -15.76 -12.65
CA GLU A 265 -6.92 -16.68 -11.70
C GLU A 265 -5.80 -15.90 -11.02
N PRO A 266 -5.67 -16.01 -9.67
CA PRO A 266 -4.46 -15.57 -9.03
C PRO A 266 -3.36 -16.17 -9.91
N VAL A 267 -2.50 -15.34 -10.49
CA VAL A 267 -1.24 -15.85 -11.02
C VAL A 267 -0.66 -16.53 -9.79
N ASP A 268 -0.83 -17.85 -9.77
CA ASP A 268 -0.13 -18.68 -8.78
C ASP A 268 1.29 -18.18 -8.92
N PRO A 269 1.87 -17.52 -7.93
CA PRO A 269 3.21 -17.03 -8.08
C PRO A 269 3.95 -18.24 -8.60
N GLU A 270 4.37 -18.16 -9.87
CA GLU A 270 5.11 -19.24 -10.54
C GLU A 270 5.98 -19.78 -9.43
N PRO A 271 5.77 -21.05 -8.95
CA PRO A 271 6.28 -21.47 -7.66
C PRO A 271 7.69 -20.97 -7.65
N GLU A 272 7.98 -20.03 -6.75
CA GLU A 272 9.30 -19.38 -6.73
C GLU A 272 10.23 -20.54 -6.89
N PRO A 273 11.03 -20.63 -7.96
CA PRO A 273 11.76 -21.84 -8.31
C PRO A 273 12.36 -22.28 -6.99
N GLU A 274 11.98 -23.49 -6.51
CA GLU A 274 12.35 -23.92 -5.15
C GLU A 274 13.79 -23.47 -5.00
N PRO A 275 14.14 -22.57 -4.08
CA PRO A 275 15.39 -21.87 -4.10
C PRO A 275 16.46 -22.94 -4.24
N ASP A 276 17.20 -22.88 -5.32
CA ASP A 276 18.24 -23.86 -5.61
C ASP A 276 18.94 -24.11 -4.28
N PRO A 277 19.06 -25.37 -3.80
CA PRO A 277 19.69 -25.63 -2.52
C PRO A 277 21.05 -24.89 -2.37
N GLU A 278 21.66 -24.52 -3.48
CA GLU A 278 22.84 -23.62 -3.51
C GLU A 278 22.47 -22.14 -3.22
N GLU A 279 21.24 -21.66 -3.50
CA GLU A 279 20.80 -20.29 -3.16
C GLU A 279 20.39 -20.13 -1.70
N THR A 280 20.04 -21.21 -1.00
CA THR A 280 19.70 -21.16 0.43
C THR A 280 20.91 -21.17 1.33
N SER A 281 22.03 -21.69 0.88
CA SER A 281 23.27 -21.75 1.65
C SER A 281 24.04 -20.43 1.59
N LEU A 282 24.70 -20.08 2.69
CA LEU A 282 25.66 -18.99 2.76
C LEU A 282 27.10 -19.43 2.41
N ALA A 283 27.31 -20.70 2.06
CA ALA A 283 28.63 -21.17 1.65
C ALA A 283 29.13 -20.42 0.40
N GLY A 284 30.38 -19.99 0.42
CA GLY A 284 31.00 -19.26 -0.67
C GLY A 284 32.05 -18.27 -0.22
N THR A 285 32.71 -17.66 -1.19
CA THR A 285 33.69 -16.58 -0.96
C THR A 285 33.10 -15.26 -1.41
N TYR A 286 33.22 -14.26 -0.58
CA TYR A 286 32.60 -12.95 -0.78
C TYR A 286 33.63 -11.84 -0.61
N SER A 287 33.64 -10.85 -1.48
CA SER A 287 34.40 -9.61 -1.29
C SER A 287 33.52 -8.53 -0.73
N VAL A 288 34.06 -7.65 0.12
CA VAL A 288 33.34 -6.45 0.57
C VAL A 288 33.04 -5.56 -0.63
N GLY A 289 31.77 -5.28 -0.88
CA GLY A 289 31.32 -4.43 -1.97
C GLY A 289 31.08 -2.99 -1.53
N ARG A 290 30.43 -2.81 -0.39
CA ARG A 290 30.10 -1.49 0.15
C ARG A 290 29.85 -1.55 1.65
N LEU A 291 30.32 -0.52 2.35
CA LEU A 291 29.98 -0.29 3.75
C LEU A 291 28.99 0.87 3.83
N THR A 292 27.99 0.76 4.69
CA THR A 292 27.04 1.87 4.86
C THR A 292 26.50 1.92 6.29
N VAL A 293 26.29 3.13 6.80
CA VAL A 293 25.73 3.39 8.12
C VAL A 293 24.40 4.08 7.92
N TYR A 294 23.34 3.53 8.45
CA TYR A 294 22.09 4.24 8.63
C TYR A 294 22.12 4.94 10.00
N GLY A 295 22.19 6.26 10.01
CA GLY A 295 22.40 7.00 11.25
C GLY A 295 22.05 8.47 11.15
N GLY A 296 21.96 9.08 12.31
CA GLY A 296 21.55 10.45 12.55
C GLY A 296 20.41 10.52 13.56
N SER A 297 20.54 11.39 14.56
CA SER A 297 19.55 11.52 15.63
C SER A 297 18.34 12.35 15.18
N ALA A 298 18.54 13.38 14.35
CA ALA A 298 17.48 14.28 13.88
C ALA A 298 16.87 13.83 12.54
N ASP A 299 17.71 13.40 11.61
CA ASP A 299 17.31 13.01 10.24
C ASP A 299 18.16 11.81 9.80
N PRO A 300 17.74 10.58 10.12
CA PRO A 300 18.49 9.38 9.80
C PRO A 300 18.56 9.16 8.29
N ALA A 301 19.78 8.96 7.79
CA ALA A 301 20.03 8.69 6.39
C ALA A 301 21.22 7.70 6.24
N PHE A 302 21.32 7.08 5.06
CA PHE A 302 22.50 6.27 4.72
C PHE A 302 23.71 7.14 4.40
N VAL A 303 24.83 6.81 5.02
CA VAL A 303 26.13 7.41 4.75
C VAL A 303 27.17 6.31 4.58
N ASN A 304 27.89 6.35 3.48
CA ASN A 304 29.03 5.47 3.29
C ASN A 304 30.23 6.04 4.08
N PRO A 305 30.79 5.31 5.06
CA PRO A 305 31.97 5.76 5.79
C PRO A 305 33.19 6.00 4.89
N VAL A 306 33.29 5.28 3.78
CA VAL A 306 34.39 5.44 2.80
C VAL A 306 34.34 6.83 2.15
N ASP A 307 33.14 7.34 1.83
CA ASP A 307 32.94 8.67 1.29
C ASP A 307 33.24 9.79 2.30
N LYS A 308 33.46 9.41 3.57
CA LYS A 308 33.82 10.26 4.69
C LYS A 308 35.20 9.89 5.28
N SER A 309 36.10 9.39 4.45
CA SER A 309 37.40 8.87 4.88
C SER A 309 38.23 9.89 5.70
N TRP A 310 38.02 11.17 5.51
CA TRP A 310 38.73 12.22 6.25
C TRP A 310 38.38 12.32 7.74
N VAL A 311 37.22 11.77 8.16
CA VAL A 311 36.81 11.81 9.59
C VAL A 311 37.47 10.69 10.40
N TRP A 312 38.09 9.68 9.77
CA TRP A 312 38.67 8.50 10.42
C TRP A 312 40.19 8.64 10.59
N ASP A 313 40.67 8.17 11.72
CA ASP A 313 42.11 8.21 12.07
C ASP A 313 42.91 7.14 11.32
N ASP A 314 42.26 6.03 11.01
CA ASP A 314 42.84 4.97 10.15
C ASP A 314 42.09 4.90 8.81
N SER A 315 42.71 4.23 7.85
CA SER A 315 42.12 4.06 6.53
C SER A 315 41.00 3.05 6.54
N ILE A 316 39.76 3.55 6.34
CA ILE A 316 38.61 2.68 6.15
C ILE A 316 38.69 1.85 4.86
N TRP A 317 39.52 2.24 3.92
CA TRP A 317 39.81 1.49 2.68
C TRP A 317 40.34 0.09 2.97
N LYS A 318 40.97 -0.13 4.13
CA LYS A 318 41.41 -1.47 4.58
C LYS A 318 40.29 -2.47 4.68
N GLU A 319 39.03 -2.02 4.87
CA GLU A 319 37.87 -2.90 4.91
C GLU A 319 37.35 -3.23 3.51
N SER A 320 37.69 -2.44 2.50
CA SER A 320 37.07 -2.51 1.17
C SER A 320 37.58 -3.66 0.30
N ASP A 321 38.76 -4.20 0.61
CA ASP A 321 39.39 -5.34 -0.10
C ASP A 321 39.35 -6.65 0.71
N ASN A 322 38.69 -6.62 1.89
CA ASN A 322 38.58 -7.79 2.75
C ASN A 322 37.66 -8.85 2.13
N ILE A 323 37.95 -10.09 2.53
CA ILE A 323 37.28 -11.29 2.00
C ILE A 323 36.59 -12.02 3.14
N LEU A 324 35.36 -12.43 2.91
CA LEU A 324 34.62 -13.33 3.80
C LEU A 324 34.47 -14.69 3.12
N ALA A 325 35.09 -15.71 3.68
CA ALA A 325 34.91 -17.09 3.26
C ALA A 325 33.94 -17.78 4.22
N MET A 326 32.89 -18.37 3.72
CA MET A 326 31.88 -19.10 4.50
C MET A 326 31.82 -20.55 4.02
N THR A 327 31.93 -21.49 4.97
CA THR A 327 31.93 -22.94 4.70
C THR A 327 30.82 -23.57 5.53
N ALA A 328 29.77 -24.09 4.90
CA ALA A 328 28.72 -24.84 5.59
C ALA A 328 29.30 -26.19 6.07
N THR A 329 29.01 -26.54 7.32
CA THR A 329 29.44 -27.81 7.95
C THR A 329 28.26 -28.74 8.23
N GLY A 330 27.04 -28.26 8.16
CA GLY A 330 25.83 -29.05 8.38
C GLY A 330 24.64 -28.19 8.81
N THR A 331 23.69 -28.82 9.47
CA THR A 331 22.51 -28.16 10.07
C THR A 331 22.40 -28.54 11.54
N ASP A 332 21.87 -27.63 12.35
CA ASP A 332 21.56 -27.92 13.76
C ASP A 332 20.19 -28.64 13.91
N ASP A 333 19.82 -28.95 15.16
CA ASP A 333 18.56 -29.66 15.49
C ASP A 333 17.31 -28.89 15.06
N ALA A 334 17.41 -27.59 14.81
CA ALA A 334 16.32 -26.74 14.33
C ALA A 334 16.32 -26.59 12.79
N GLY A 335 17.23 -27.30 12.08
CA GLY A 335 17.33 -27.24 10.62
C GLY A 335 18.07 -26.01 10.09
N ARG A 336 18.72 -25.21 10.96
CA ARG A 336 19.45 -24.02 10.56
C ARG A 336 20.83 -24.40 10.07
N GLU A 337 21.32 -23.73 9.01
CA GLU A 337 22.66 -23.96 8.49
C GLU A 337 23.70 -23.57 9.53
N THR A 338 24.67 -24.45 9.76
CA THR A 338 25.82 -24.20 10.62
C THR A 338 27.10 -24.26 9.82
N GLY A 339 28.09 -23.45 10.19
CA GLY A 339 29.36 -23.44 9.47
C GLY A 339 30.45 -22.66 10.16
N GLU A 340 31.57 -22.61 9.45
CA GLU A 340 32.71 -21.76 9.79
C GLU A 340 32.77 -20.59 8.82
N CYS A 341 33.08 -19.40 9.32
CA CYS A 341 33.43 -18.27 8.48
C CYS A 341 34.83 -17.75 8.85
N GLU A 342 35.54 -17.26 7.87
CA GLU A 342 36.83 -16.63 8.03
C GLU A 342 36.82 -15.27 7.34
N TYR A 343 36.87 -14.20 8.15
CA TYR A 343 36.98 -12.85 7.65
C TYR A 343 38.45 -12.46 7.59
N LEU A 344 38.95 -12.32 6.38
CA LEU A 344 40.37 -12.16 6.07
C LEU A 344 40.65 -10.71 5.64
N PRO A 345 41.80 -10.16 6.03
CA PRO A 345 42.24 -8.90 5.47
C PRO A 345 42.57 -9.10 3.99
N GLY A 346 42.37 -8.04 3.22
CA GLY A 346 42.69 -8.03 1.80
C GLY A 346 44.19 -7.90 1.50
N GLU A 347 44.53 -7.35 0.34
CA GLU A 347 45.90 -7.18 -0.13
C GLU A 347 46.75 -6.30 0.79
N ASP A 348 46.14 -5.34 1.47
CA ASP A 348 46.82 -4.43 2.40
C ASP A 348 47.18 -5.09 3.76
N GLY A 349 46.65 -6.28 4.02
CA GLY A 349 46.91 -7.08 5.22
C GLY A 349 46.35 -6.50 6.51
N GLY A 350 45.36 -5.57 6.43
CA GLY A 350 44.83 -4.86 7.56
C GLY A 350 43.29 -4.90 7.70
N TYR A 351 42.85 -4.45 8.85
CA TYR A 351 41.46 -4.17 9.14
C TYR A 351 41.28 -2.72 9.54
N TRP A 352 40.10 -2.15 9.32
CA TRP A 352 39.77 -0.83 9.80
C TRP A 352 39.68 -0.84 11.34
N ASN A 353 40.25 0.15 12.02
CA ASN A 353 40.29 0.20 13.48
C ASN A 353 39.17 1.07 14.13
N TYR A 354 38.24 1.58 13.31
CA TYR A 354 37.02 2.27 13.75
C TYR A 354 37.25 3.52 14.64
N ILE A 355 38.35 4.22 14.47
CA ILE A 355 38.68 5.40 15.25
C ILE A 355 38.26 6.66 14.53
N LEU A 356 37.33 7.44 15.17
CA LEU A 356 36.97 8.78 14.73
C LEU A 356 38.01 9.78 15.20
N LYS A 357 38.53 10.62 14.32
CA LYS A 357 39.57 11.63 14.65
C LYS A 357 39.09 12.61 15.72
N ALA A 358 40.01 13.10 16.53
CA ALA A 358 39.78 14.09 17.58
C ALA A 358 39.05 15.35 17.08
N ASP A 359 39.37 15.85 15.91
CA ASP A 359 38.76 17.04 15.30
C ASP A 359 37.26 16.88 15.02
N TYR A 360 36.80 15.66 14.85
CA TYR A 360 35.38 15.32 14.63
C TYR A 360 34.65 14.86 15.87
N ASN A 361 35.36 14.59 16.99
CA ASN A 361 34.76 14.31 18.28
C ASN A 361 34.21 15.61 18.87
N LYS A 362 32.89 15.74 18.99
CA LYS A 362 32.24 16.98 19.46
C LYS A 362 32.07 17.04 21.00
N GLU A 363 32.28 15.94 21.68
CA GLU A 363 32.09 15.85 23.16
C GLU A 363 33.40 15.62 23.94
N GLY A 364 34.54 15.52 23.24
CA GLY A 364 35.85 15.26 23.86
C GLY A 364 36.99 15.91 23.12
N THR A 365 38.19 15.79 23.69
CA THR A 365 39.41 16.37 23.14
C THR A 365 40.34 15.36 22.45
N GLY A 366 39.94 14.08 22.39
CA GLY A 366 40.71 13.00 21.80
C GLY A 366 39.96 12.25 20.71
N ALA A 367 40.68 11.38 20.00
CA ALA A 367 40.04 10.45 19.08
C ALA A 367 39.08 9.52 19.81
N LEU A 368 38.04 9.07 19.12
CA LEU A 368 36.96 8.26 19.69
C LEU A 368 36.96 6.87 19.07
N ASP A 369 37.13 5.85 19.91
CA ASP A 369 37.02 4.45 19.51
C ASP A 369 35.55 4.06 19.34
N LEU A 370 35.18 3.67 18.12
CA LEU A 370 33.83 3.24 17.73
C LEU A 370 33.76 1.75 17.41
N THR A 371 34.71 0.95 17.85
CA THR A 371 34.74 -0.51 17.61
C THR A 371 33.43 -1.18 18.03
N LYS A 372 32.79 -0.71 19.10
CA LYS A 372 31.48 -1.21 19.56
C LYS A 372 30.36 -1.10 18.54
N TYR A 373 30.49 -0.23 17.53
CA TYR A 373 29.49 -0.02 16.48
C TYR A 373 29.89 -0.69 15.16
N TYR A 374 31.17 -0.80 14.88
CA TYR A 374 31.63 -1.21 13.54
C TYR A 374 32.49 -2.48 13.52
N GLY A 375 33.13 -2.83 14.63
CA GLY A 375 33.88 -4.08 14.76
C GLY A 375 32.99 -5.29 15.08
N LEU A 376 31.92 -5.48 14.31
CA LEU A 376 30.89 -6.47 14.61
C LEU A 376 31.12 -7.80 13.92
N LEU A 377 31.70 -7.81 12.71
CA LEU A 377 32.08 -9.05 12.06
C LEU A 377 33.45 -9.52 12.65
N PRO A 378 33.50 -10.73 13.25
CA PRO A 378 34.76 -11.20 13.87
C PRO A 378 35.89 -11.32 12.85
N HIS A 379 37.05 -10.75 13.15
CA HIS A 379 38.25 -10.91 12.35
C HIS A 379 38.78 -12.36 12.45
N GLY A 380 39.27 -12.93 11.33
CA GLY A 380 39.73 -14.30 11.25
C GLY A 380 38.57 -15.29 11.36
N LYS A 381 38.82 -16.43 12.04
CA LYS A 381 37.88 -17.54 12.12
C LYS A 381 36.81 -17.36 13.18
N SER A 382 35.57 -17.66 12.80
CA SER A 382 34.43 -17.74 13.68
C SER A 382 33.47 -18.83 13.22
N ALA A 383 32.54 -19.27 14.08
CA ALA A 383 31.44 -20.11 13.69
C ALA A 383 30.26 -19.22 13.27
N TYR A 384 29.39 -19.74 12.39
CA TYR A 384 28.11 -19.10 12.11
C TYR A 384 26.92 -20.08 12.19
N VAL A 385 25.76 -19.51 12.48
CA VAL A 385 24.46 -20.18 12.36
C VAL A 385 23.57 -19.29 11.55
N TYR A 386 23.07 -19.79 10.44
CA TYR A 386 22.12 -19.09 9.56
C TYR A 386 20.73 -19.69 9.72
N ASP A 387 19.79 -18.85 10.10
CA ASP A 387 18.38 -19.14 10.20
C ASP A 387 17.68 -18.53 8.98
N ALA A 388 17.31 -19.38 8.01
CA ALA A 388 16.69 -18.94 6.76
C ALA A 388 15.25 -18.42 6.98
N GLU A 389 14.51 -18.98 7.95
CA GLU A 389 13.15 -18.56 8.28
C GLU A 389 13.16 -17.17 8.96
N ALA A 390 14.06 -16.98 9.91
CA ALA A 390 14.22 -15.68 10.58
C ALA A 390 15.00 -14.64 9.75
N GLY A 391 15.69 -15.06 8.69
CA GLY A 391 16.57 -14.21 7.89
C GLY A 391 17.73 -13.64 8.70
N THR A 392 18.30 -14.43 9.63
CA THR A 392 19.37 -13.96 10.53
C THR A 392 20.59 -14.84 10.51
N VAL A 393 21.75 -14.23 10.69
CA VAL A 393 23.03 -14.92 10.85
C VAL A 393 23.63 -14.55 12.19
N VAL A 394 24.03 -15.57 12.96
CA VAL A 394 24.73 -15.40 14.24
C VAL A 394 26.19 -15.81 14.05
N PHE A 395 27.09 -14.86 14.18
CA PHE A 395 28.52 -15.11 14.19
C PHE A 395 29.04 -15.31 15.62
N THR A 396 29.83 -16.35 15.87
CA THR A 396 30.34 -16.65 17.21
C THR A 396 31.84 -16.81 17.17
N SER A 397 32.55 -15.97 17.93
CA SER A 397 34.00 -16.07 18.16
C SER A 397 34.25 -16.15 19.67
N GLY A 398 34.75 -17.30 20.13
CA GLY A 398 34.93 -17.59 21.55
C GLY A 398 33.58 -17.53 22.31
N ILE A 399 33.43 -16.58 23.22
CA ILE A 399 32.24 -16.39 24.04
C ILE A 399 31.34 -15.24 23.51
N VAL A 400 31.72 -14.58 22.43
CA VAL A 400 31.02 -13.46 21.87
C VAL A 400 30.18 -13.93 20.67
N SER A 401 28.87 -13.66 20.70
CA SER A 401 27.98 -13.89 19.58
C SER A 401 27.36 -12.58 19.13
N ILE A 402 27.35 -12.35 17.83
CA ILE A 402 26.82 -11.15 17.19
C ILE A 402 25.81 -11.59 16.14
N THR A 403 24.63 -11.00 16.17
CA THR A 403 23.55 -11.30 15.24
C THR A 403 23.45 -10.19 14.19
N ALA A 404 23.39 -10.59 12.93
CA ALA A 404 23.06 -9.73 11.81
C ALA A 404 21.76 -10.21 11.16
N LYS A 405 20.98 -9.29 10.60
CA LYS A 405 19.95 -9.63 9.64
C LYS A 405 20.61 -9.85 8.27
N LEU A 406 20.31 -10.97 7.63
CA LEU A 406 20.72 -11.21 6.26
C LEU A 406 19.77 -10.47 5.32
N LEU A 407 20.33 -9.65 4.45
CA LEU A 407 19.61 -9.04 3.34
C LEU A 407 20.13 -9.68 2.05
N ARG A 408 19.22 -10.18 1.23
CA ARG A 408 19.54 -10.72 -0.11
C ARG A 408 19.40 -9.63 -1.16
N GLU A 409 19.63 -9.95 -2.42
CA GLU A 409 19.41 -9.02 -3.52
C GLU A 409 18.00 -8.40 -3.46
N GLY A 410 17.93 -7.07 -3.51
CA GLY A 410 16.66 -6.32 -3.41
C GLY A 410 16.80 -4.95 -2.77
N ASP A 411 15.66 -4.30 -2.60
CA ASP A 411 15.52 -2.97 -2.01
C ASP A 411 14.89 -3.04 -0.62
N TYR A 412 15.53 -2.39 0.35
CA TYR A 412 15.11 -2.40 1.75
C TYR A 412 14.84 -0.98 2.27
N SER A 413 13.70 -0.78 2.90
CA SER A 413 13.29 0.52 3.45
C SER A 413 13.78 0.72 4.88
N TYR A 414 14.41 1.87 5.14
CA TYR A 414 14.85 2.34 6.46
C TYR A 414 14.30 3.76 6.68
N GLY A 415 13.17 3.87 7.37
CA GLY A 415 12.48 5.15 7.48
C GLY A 415 12.13 5.73 6.09
N SER A 416 12.64 6.92 5.79
CA SER A 416 12.48 7.59 4.49
C SER A 416 13.55 7.21 3.45
N SER A 417 14.53 6.36 3.80
CA SER A 417 15.66 5.99 2.93
C SER A 417 15.50 4.55 2.43
N THR A 418 16.04 4.28 1.23
CA THR A 418 16.08 2.93 0.65
C THR A 418 17.52 2.48 0.47
N LEU A 419 17.81 1.24 0.82
CA LEU A 419 19.08 0.56 0.56
C LEU A 419 18.89 -0.49 -0.53
N SER A 420 19.59 -0.35 -1.65
CA SER A 420 19.68 -1.41 -2.67
C SER A 420 20.85 -2.34 -2.37
N VAL A 421 20.55 -3.63 -2.30
CA VAL A 421 21.53 -4.71 -2.07
C VAL A 421 21.68 -5.49 -3.38
N PRO A 422 22.86 -5.46 -4.03
CA PRO A 422 23.07 -6.15 -5.32
C PRO A 422 23.48 -7.63 -5.19
N GLY A 423 23.61 -8.14 -3.98
CA GLY A 423 24.00 -9.51 -3.65
C GLY A 423 23.52 -9.88 -2.27
N ILE A 424 24.43 -10.03 -1.31
CA ILE A 424 24.07 -10.21 0.10
C ILE A 424 24.59 -9.05 0.95
N ALA A 425 23.89 -8.77 2.07
CA ALA A 425 24.41 -7.87 3.08
C ALA A 425 24.10 -8.36 4.48
N PHE A 426 24.99 -8.08 5.42
CA PHE A 426 24.75 -8.25 6.85
C PHE A 426 24.41 -6.90 7.47
N ASP A 427 23.19 -6.81 7.98
CA ASP A 427 22.66 -5.62 8.67
C ASP A 427 22.75 -5.82 10.18
N PHE A 428 23.65 -5.11 10.79
CA PHE A 428 23.86 -5.07 12.23
C PHE A 428 23.06 -3.92 12.85
N ALA A 429 22.08 -4.25 13.67
CA ALA A 429 21.35 -3.25 14.45
C ALA A 429 22.24 -2.63 15.52
N LEU A 430 22.27 -1.30 15.56
CA LEU A 430 23.10 -0.55 16.50
C LEU A 430 22.22 0.16 17.53
N PRO A 431 22.72 0.33 18.79
CA PRO A 431 22.01 1.05 19.84
C PRO A 431 22.13 2.55 19.63
N GLY A 432 21.54 3.09 18.58
CA GLY A 432 21.48 4.52 18.32
C GLY A 432 20.59 5.25 19.31
N GLN A 433 20.73 6.58 19.42
CA GLN A 433 19.85 7.41 20.24
C GLN A 433 18.49 7.57 19.56
N THR A 434 17.42 7.51 20.37
CA THR A 434 16.04 7.77 19.93
C THR A 434 15.67 9.25 20.02
N THR A 435 16.49 10.06 20.69
CA THR A 435 16.31 11.52 20.85
C THR A 435 17.42 12.27 20.13
N GLN A 436 17.12 13.49 19.70
CA GLN A 436 18.10 14.34 19.03
C GLN A 436 19.32 14.60 19.92
N GLY A 437 20.52 14.31 19.41
CA GLY A 437 21.79 14.59 20.07
C GLY A 437 22.15 16.07 20.07
N ALA A 438 23.20 16.43 20.82
CA ALA A 438 23.65 17.83 20.97
C ALA A 438 24.20 18.43 19.65
N TYR A 439 24.63 17.60 18.72
CA TYR A 439 25.24 18.01 17.45
C TYR A 439 24.57 17.32 16.24
N PRO A 440 23.23 17.49 16.06
CA PRO A 440 22.50 16.83 15.00
C PRO A 440 23.00 17.28 13.61
N TRP A 441 22.78 16.42 12.60
CA TRP A 441 23.20 16.61 11.20
C TRP A 441 24.73 16.63 10.95
N THR A 442 25.55 16.33 11.96
CA THR A 442 27.00 16.22 11.81
C THR A 442 27.45 14.79 11.53
N ASP A 443 28.67 14.60 11.00
CA ASP A 443 29.26 13.28 10.88
C ASP A 443 29.46 12.61 12.24
N TYR A 444 29.74 13.40 13.30
CA TYR A 444 29.78 12.92 14.68
C TYR A 444 28.45 12.31 15.12
N ASP A 445 27.33 13.00 14.85
CA ASP A 445 26.00 12.50 15.18
C ASP A 445 25.71 11.20 14.42
N ARG A 446 26.01 11.15 13.14
CA ARG A 446 25.73 9.98 12.29
C ARG A 446 26.53 8.75 12.68
N PHE A 447 27.79 8.91 13.02
CA PHE A 447 28.69 7.80 13.28
C PHE A 447 28.88 7.45 14.75
N ALA A 448 28.73 8.39 15.69
CA ALA A 448 29.05 8.17 17.10
C ALA A 448 27.85 8.27 18.04
N VAL A 449 26.87 9.12 17.75
CA VAL A 449 25.75 9.39 18.66
C VAL A 449 24.51 8.63 18.23
N GLY A 450 24.12 8.76 16.98
CA GLY A 450 22.89 8.21 16.44
C GLY A 450 23.03 7.14 15.34
N PRO A 451 24.10 6.30 15.30
CA PRO A 451 24.13 5.21 14.35
C PRO A 451 23.05 4.17 14.74
N ARG A 452 22.28 3.71 13.78
CA ARG A 452 21.16 2.77 14.00
C ARG A 452 21.42 1.40 13.39
N ASN A 453 22.01 1.39 12.21
CA ASN A 453 22.38 0.17 11.51
C ASN A 453 23.76 0.35 10.87
N TYR A 454 24.56 -0.69 10.93
CA TYR A 454 25.76 -0.83 10.11
C TYR A 454 25.55 -1.96 9.14
N VAL A 455 25.60 -1.68 7.85
CA VAL A 455 25.34 -2.65 6.80
C VAL A 455 26.58 -2.87 5.97
N MET A 456 27.03 -4.10 5.92
CA MET A 456 28.16 -4.55 5.11
C MET A 456 27.60 -5.32 3.90
N LEU A 457 27.78 -4.78 2.70
CA LEU A 457 27.35 -5.40 1.46
C LEU A 457 28.50 -6.23 0.88
N PHE A 458 28.18 -7.43 0.41
CA PHE A 458 29.14 -8.38 -0.12
C PHE A 458 28.74 -8.84 -1.52
N ASN A 459 29.73 -9.02 -2.37
CA ASN A 459 29.58 -9.61 -3.69
C ASN A 459 30.15 -11.05 -3.66
N LYS A 460 29.32 -12.03 -4.04
CA LYS A 460 29.78 -13.43 -4.16
C LYS A 460 30.80 -13.51 -5.29
N GLN A 461 31.93 -14.09 -5.02
CA GLN A 461 32.97 -14.34 -6.03
C GLN A 461 32.60 -15.59 -6.83
N ALA A 462 32.76 -15.52 -8.15
CA ALA A 462 32.63 -16.72 -8.97
C ALA A 462 33.66 -17.74 -8.51
N GLU A 463 33.27 -19.01 -8.38
CA GLU A 463 34.22 -20.07 -8.17
C GLU A 463 35.21 -20.06 -9.34
N ALA A 464 36.52 -20.07 -9.02
CA ALA A 464 37.55 -20.20 -10.05
C ALA A 464 37.30 -21.54 -10.75
N GLY A 465 36.74 -21.50 -11.97
CA GLY A 465 36.43 -22.69 -12.72
C GLY A 465 37.65 -23.59 -12.84
N GLU A 466 37.44 -24.90 -12.60
CA GLU A 466 38.40 -25.94 -12.90
C GLU A 466 38.75 -25.95 -14.40
#